data_bdad402f7c5f5f831096c4dab27a61f6
#
_entry.id   bdad402f7c5f5f831096c4dab27a61f6
#
_cell.length_a   1.000
_cell.length_b   1.000
_cell.length_c   1.000
_cell.angle_alpha   90.00
_cell.angle_beta   90.00
_cell.angle_gamma   90.00
#
_symmetry.space_group_name_H-M   'P 1'
#
loop_
_entity.id
_entity.type
_entity.pdbx_description
1 polymer ?
#
loop_
_entity_poly.entity_id
_entity_poly.type
_entity_poly.pdbx_seq_one_letter_code
_entity_poly.pdbx_strand_id
1 'polypeptide(L)'
;MNWIKKITPRVALLLALPLVVIACTVSYKFNGSSINYDKVKTISIADFPIKSEYVYAPLATKFNEDLKDIFIRQTRLQLLKPNQNADLQIDGEITGYNQYNQAVSADGYSSETKLTITVNVRFVNNTNHAEDFEQQFSAFRTYDSSQLLTAVQDEIGRAH
;
A
#
# COMPACT_ATOMS: atom_id res chain seq x y z
N MET A 1 41.78 -35.86 15.02
CA MET A 1 40.47 -35.40 14.50
C MET A 1 39.76 -34.59 15.58
N ASN A 2 40.16 -33.34 15.83
CA ASN A 2 39.57 -32.43 16.83
C ASN A 2 39.95 -30.96 16.49
N TRP A 3 39.55 -30.51 15.29
CA TRP A 3 39.85 -29.13 14.85
C TRP A 3 38.73 -28.14 15.09
N ILE A 4 37.57 -28.60 15.59
CA ILE A 4 36.37 -27.79 15.75
C ILE A 4 36.30 -27.04 17.11
N LYS A 5 37.21 -27.34 18.06
CA LYS A 5 37.17 -26.78 19.43
C LYS A 5 37.87 -25.43 19.66
N LYS A 6 38.34 -24.74 18.63
CA LYS A 6 39.02 -23.43 18.79
C LYS A 6 38.39 -22.29 18.00
N ILE A 7 37.14 -22.39 17.63
CA ILE A 7 36.43 -21.20 17.13
C ILE A 7 36.10 -20.35 18.35
N THR A 8 36.90 -19.30 18.58
CA THR A 8 36.64 -18.34 19.66
C THR A 8 35.26 -17.73 19.47
N PRO A 9 34.49 -17.46 20.58
CA PRO A 9 33.14 -16.92 20.46
C PRO A 9 33.07 -15.61 19.65
N ARG A 10 34.19 -14.91 19.50
CA ARG A 10 34.33 -13.71 18.67
C ARG A 10 34.25 -14.01 17.15
N VAL A 11 34.77 -15.16 16.72
CA VAL A 11 34.73 -15.57 15.29
C VAL A 11 33.33 -16.11 14.96
N ALA A 12 32.67 -16.82 15.87
CA ALA A 12 31.29 -17.27 15.72
C ALA A 12 30.32 -16.05 15.65
N LEU A 13 30.56 -15.02 16.43
CA LEU A 13 29.77 -13.77 16.41
C LEU A 13 29.96 -13.01 15.09
N LEU A 14 31.16 -12.96 14.54
CA LEU A 14 31.47 -12.31 13.25
C LEU A 14 30.89 -13.07 12.06
N LEU A 15 30.73 -14.40 12.16
CA LEU A 15 30.12 -15.22 11.11
C LEU A 15 28.57 -15.20 11.17
N ALA A 16 27.99 -14.93 12.36
CA ALA A 16 26.55 -14.83 12.54
C ALA A 16 25.98 -13.46 12.11
N LEU A 17 26.81 -12.40 12.12
CA LEU A 17 26.40 -11.05 11.77
C LEU A 17 25.87 -10.89 10.33
N PRO A 18 26.48 -11.49 9.28
CA PRO A 18 25.96 -11.37 7.91
C PRO A 18 24.67 -12.18 7.68
N LEU A 19 24.36 -13.17 8.52
CA LEU A 19 23.17 -14.00 8.36
C LEU A 19 21.88 -13.26 8.78
N VAL A 20 21.98 -12.27 9.65
CA VAL A 20 20.83 -11.48 10.16
C VAL A 20 20.42 -10.40 9.16
N VAL A 21 21.30 -9.95 8.28
CA VAL A 21 21.04 -8.86 7.33
C VAL A 21 20.20 -9.33 6.12
N ILE A 22 20.09 -10.65 5.89
CA ILE A 22 19.36 -11.21 4.73
C ILE A 22 17.83 -11.30 5.00
N ALA A 23 17.37 -11.10 6.24
CA ALA A 23 15.98 -11.34 6.64
C ALA A 23 15.00 -10.17 6.41
N CYS A 24 15.44 -9.01 5.90
CA CYS A 24 14.59 -7.83 5.70
C CYS A 24 14.66 -7.27 4.28
N THR A 25 14.46 -8.10 3.27
CA THR A 25 14.12 -7.59 1.94
C THR A 25 12.61 -7.72 1.72
N VAL A 26 11.83 -6.78 2.25
CA VAL A 26 10.49 -6.53 1.73
C VAL A 26 10.69 -5.90 0.35
N SER A 27 10.70 -6.72 -0.68
CA SER A 27 10.80 -6.25 -2.05
C SER A 27 9.42 -5.73 -2.46
N TYR A 28 9.23 -4.41 -2.44
CA TYR A 28 8.14 -3.77 -3.17
C TYR A 28 8.37 -3.97 -4.67
N LYS A 29 7.81 -5.03 -5.23
CA LYS A 29 7.95 -5.36 -6.65
C LYS A 29 7.02 -4.56 -7.57
N PHE A 30 6.24 -3.64 -7.04
CA PHE A 30 5.36 -2.81 -7.87
C PHE A 30 6.03 -1.48 -8.21
N ASN A 31 7.05 -1.51 -9.04
CA ASN A 31 7.54 -0.34 -9.75
C ASN A 31 7.03 -0.41 -11.18
N GLY A 32 6.29 0.60 -11.66
CA GLY A 32 5.75 0.66 -13.03
C GLY A 32 6.79 0.46 -14.15
N SER A 33 8.09 0.44 -13.80
CA SER A 33 9.20 0.09 -14.70
C SER A 33 9.32 -1.42 -14.97
N SER A 34 8.58 -2.27 -14.28
CA SER A 34 8.65 -3.73 -14.45
C SER A 34 7.55 -4.33 -15.33
N ILE A 35 6.61 -3.49 -15.80
CA ILE A 35 5.53 -3.97 -16.69
C ILE A 35 6.14 -4.32 -18.06
N ASN A 36 6.01 -5.57 -18.46
CA ASN A 36 6.38 -6.01 -19.80
C ASN A 36 5.26 -5.64 -20.79
N TYR A 37 5.37 -4.46 -21.39
CA TYR A 37 4.37 -3.96 -22.35
C TYR A 37 4.27 -4.76 -23.66
N ASP A 38 5.17 -5.71 -23.93
CA ASP A 38 5.03 -6.61 -25.06
C ASP A 38 3.97 -7.68 -24.82
N LYS A 39 3.82 -8.11 -23.54
CA LYS A 39 2.89 -9.14 -23.11
C LYS A 39 1.62 -8.58 -22.48
N VAL A 40 1.73 -7.43 -21.80
CA VAL A 40 0.65 -6.83 -21.00
C VAL A 40 0.20 -5.55 -21.69
N LYS A 41 -1.05 -5.51 -22.12
CA LYS A 41 -1.66 -4.38 -22.84
C LYS A 41 -2.82 -3.76 -22.11
N THR A 42 -3.52 -4.54 -21.29
CA THR A 42 -4.80 -4.18 -20.71
C THR A 42 -4.80 -4.32 -19.19
N ILE A 43 -5.56 -3.46 -18.52
CA ILE A 43 -5.81 -3.53 -17.09
C ILE A 43 -7.28 -3.33 -16.78
N SER A 44 -7.78 -4.07 -15.82
CA SER A 44 -9.12 -3.90 -15.23
C SER A 44 -8.96 -3.54 -13.75
N ILE A 45 -9.62 -2.47 -13.33
CA ILE A 45 -9.61 -2.01 -11.95
C ILE A 45 -11.04 -2.00 -11.45
N ALA A 46 -11.34 -2.85 -10.48
CA ALA A 46 -12.63 -2.88 -9.82
C ALA A 46 -12.74 -1.72 -8.81
N ASP A 47 -13.97 -1.34 -8.47
CA ASP A 47 -14.19 -0.35 -7.42
C ASP A 47 -13.95 -0.98 -6.05
N PHE A 48 -13.23 -0.26 -5.20
CA PHE A 48 -12.92 -0.66 -3.83
C PHE A 48 -14.06 -0.22 -2.90
N PRO A 49 -14.88 -1.14 -2.41
CA PRO A 49 -15.92 -0.82 -1.43
C PRO A 49 -15.30 -0.50 -0.07
N ILE A 50 -16.01 0.30 0.74
CA ILE A 50 -15.65 0.52 2.13
C ILE A 50 -16.18 -0.66 2.95
N LYS A 51 -15.28 -1.34 3.67
CA LYS A 51 -15.55 -2.42 4.63
C LYS A 51 -15.14 -2.04 6.05
N SER A 52 -14.63 -0.81 6.24
CA SER A 52 -14.32 -0.31 7.58
C SER A 52 -15.60 -0.05 8.39
N GLU A 53 -15.47 -0.09 9.70
CA GLU A 53 -16.56 0.21 10.65
C GLU A 53 -17.11 1.63 10.46
N TYR A 54 -16.23 2.59 10.19
CA TYR A 54 -16.61 3.95 9.85
C TYR A 54 -16.67 4.13 8.33
N VAL A 55 -17.78 4.69 7.85
CA VAL A 55 -18.04 4.87 6.41
C VAL A 55 -18.05 6.36 6.08
N TYR A 56 -17.07 6.78 5.25
CA TYR A 56 -17.07 8.08 4.58
C TYR A 56 -17.20 7.86 3.09
N ALA A 57 -18.42 7.87 2.59
CA ALA A 57 -18.73 7.49 1.19
C ALA A 57 -17.94 8.28 0.13
N PRO A 58 -17.69 9.61 0.25
CA PRO A 58 -16.90 10.36 -0.71
C PRO A 58 -15.46 9.84 -0.85
N LEU A 59 -14.87 9.24 0.20
CA LEU A 59 -13.53 8.65 0.14
C LEU A 59 -13.45 7.53 -0.89
N ALA A 60 -14.42 6.60 -0.90
CA ALA A 60 -14.40 5.51 -1.87
C ALA A 60 -14.48 6.01 -3.31
N THR A 61 -15.37 6.95 -3.59
CA THR A 61 -15.50 7.54 -4.92
C THR A 61 -14.18 8.16 -5.36
N LYS A 62 -13.63 9.03 -4.51
CA LYS A 62 -12.36 9.73 -4.81
C LYS A 62 -11.20 8.76 -4.99
N PHE A 63 -11.05 7.78 -4.09
CA PHE A 63 -10.00 6.78 -4.17
C PHE A 63 -10.08 5.99 -5.48
N ASN A 64 -11.27 5.53 -5.86
CA ASN A 64 -11.47 4.75 -7.07
C ASN A 64 -11.19 5.56 -8.34
N GLU A 65 -11.58 6.82 -8.37
CA GLU A 65 -11.29 7.73 -9.49
C GLU A 65 -9.78 8.00 -9.60
N ASP A 66 -9.14 8.39 -8.51
CA ASP A 66 -7.71 8.70 -8.48
C ASP A 66 -6.85 7.47 -8.83
N LEU A 67 -7.21 6.29 -8.32
CA LEU A 67 -6.51 5.05 -8.64
C LEU A 67 -6.54 4.76 -10.14
N LYS A 68 -7.71 4.83 -10.77
CA LYS A 68 -7.87 4.63 -12.22
C LYS A 68 -7.08 5.68 -13.02
N ASP A 69 -7.16 6.94 -12.60
CA ASP A 69 -6.45 8.06 -13.22
C ASP A 69 -4.93 7.88 -13.17
N ILE A 70 -4.37 7.42 -12.05
CA ILE A 70 -2.95 7.15 -11.91
C ILE A 70 -2.50 6.10 -12.92
N PHE A 71 -3.22 4.99 -13.04
CA PHE A 71 -2.87 3.94 -13.99
C PHE A 71 -2.97 4.43 -15.45
N ILE A 72 -3.99 5.19 -15.80
CA ILE A 72 -4.15 5.75 -17.15
C ILE A 72 -3.00 6.71 -17.48
N ARG A 73 -2.59 7.57 -16.52
CA ARG A 73 -1.56 8.59 -16.78
C ARG A 73 -0.13 8.06 -16.69
N GLN A 74 0.11 7.07 -15.84
CA GLN A 74 1.48 6.60 -15.56
C GLN A 74 1.84 5.34 -16.33
N THR A 75 0.88 4.69 -16.99
CA THR A 75 1.13 3.48 -17.76
C THR A 75 0.64 3.62 -19.21
N ARG A 76 1.05 2.68 -20.06
CA ARG A 76 0.56 2.56 -21.44
C ARG A 76 -0.59 1.53 -21.55
N LEU A 77 -1.16 1.12 -20.42
CA LEU A 77 -2.19 0.10 -20.38
C LEU A 77 -3.54 0.69 -20.79
N GLN A 78 -4.30 -0.08 -21.53
CA GLN A 78 -5.68 0.26 -21.83
C GLN A 78 -6.57 -0.18 -20.67
N LEU A 79 -7.28 0.76 -20.05
CA LEU A 79 -8.23 0.45 -18.98
C LEU A 79 -9.49 -0.21 -19.59
N LEU A 80 -9.81 -1.40 -19.12
CA LEU A 80 -11.03 -2.13 -19.45
C LEU A 80 -12.05 -1.99 -18.31
N LYS A 81 -13.32 -2.26 -18.63
CA LYS A 81 -14.38 -2.30 -17.61
C LYS A 81 -14.13 -3.45 -16.63
N PRO A 82 -14.55 -3.32 -15.36
CA PRO A 82 -14.57 -4.44 -14.42
C PRO A 82 -15.27 -5.67 -15.03
N ASN A 83 -14.76 -6.86 -14.72
CA ASN A 83 -15.24 -8.17 -15.23
C ASN A 83 -14.94 -8.45 -16.73
N GLN A 84 -14.13 -7.64 -17.39
CA GLN A 84 -13.55 -8.02 -18.68
C GLN A 84 -12.23 -8.75 -18.47
N ASN A 85 -11.90 -9.70 -19.37
CA ASN A 85 -10.63 -10.41 -19.34
C ASN A 85 -9.50 -9.45 -19.72
N ALA A 86 -8.93 -8.79 -18.71
CA ALA A 86 -7.74 -7.95 -18.85
C ALA A 86 -6.48 -8.77 -18.53
N ASP A 87 -5.33 -8.32 -19.07
CA ASP A 87 -4.04 -8.94 -18.76
C ASP A 87 -3.67 -8.76 -17.29
N LEU A 88 -3.97 -7.57 -16.74
CA LEU A 88 -3.85 -7.27 -15.32
C LEU A 88 -5.22 -6.99 -14.70
N GLN A 89 -5.39 -7.44 -13.47
CA GLN A 89 -6.60 -7.17 -12.70
C GLN A 89 -6.22 -6.67 -11.32
N ILE A 90 -6.89 -5.60 -10.89
CA ILE A 90 -6.77 -5.04 -9.55
C ILE A 90 -8.16 -4.97 -8.96
N ASP A 91 -8.30 -5.53 -7.79
CA ASP A 91 -9.48 -5.40 -6.95
C ASP A 91 -9.07 -5.32 -5.47
N GLY A 92 -10.00 -4.96 -4.61
CA GLY A 92 -9.72 -4.87 -3.18
C GLY A 92 -10.83 -4.17 -2.43
N GLU A 93 -10.51 -3.75 -1.22
CA GLU A 93 -11.44 -3.11 -0.32
C GLU A 93 -10.74 -2.12 0.62
N ILE A 94 -11.46 -1.08 1.06
CA ILE A 94 -11.00 -0.14 2.08
C ILE A 94 -11.39 -0.73 3.44
N THR A 95 -10.40 -1.26 4.17
CA THR A 95 -10.62 -2.02 5.41
C THR A 95 -10.46 -1.18 6.67
N GLY A 96 -9.81 -0.01 6.60
CA GLY A 96 -9.57 0.84 7.75
C GLY A 96 -9.74 2.32 7.45
N TYR A 97 -10.38 3.00 8.41
CA TYR A 97 -10.51 4.45 8.47
C TYR A 97 -10.46 4.85 9.95
N ASN A 98 -9.27 5.22 10.42
CA ASN A 98 -9.03 5.44 11.84
C ASN A 98 -8.48 6.83 12.11
N GLN A 99 -9.03 7.48 13.12
CA GLN A 99 -8.58 8.78 13.58
C GLN A 99 -8.05 8.67 15.01
N TYR A 100 -6.87 9.23 15.25
CA TYR A 100 -6.22 9.24 16.55
C TYR A 100 -5.72 10.64 16.89
N ASN A 101 -6.04 11.12 18.08
CA ASN A 101 -5.46 12.34 18.61
C ASN A 101 -4.00 12.08 19.00
N GLN A 102 -3.07 12.87 18.45
CA GLN A 102 -1.63 12.69 18.68
C GLN A 102 -1.06 13.65 19.71
N ALA A 103 -1.55 14.88 19.75
CA ALA A 103 -1.06 15.91 20.66
C ALA A 103 -2.22 16.60 21.37
N VAL A 104 -1.99 17.00 22.60
CA VAL A 104 -2.93 17.78 23.42
C VAL A 104 -2.26 19.12 23.72
N SER A 105 -2.93 20.21 23.41
CA SER A 105 -2.45 21.55 23.74
C SER A 105 -2.52 21.81 25.25
N ALA A 106 -1.84 22.87 25.72
CA ALA A 106 -1.76 23.20 27.13
C ALA A 106 -3.14 23.48 27.78
N ASP A 107 -4.16 23.79 26.98
CA ASP A 107 -5.55 24.02 27.38
C ASP A 107 -6.39 22.73 27.39
N GLY A 108 -5.77 21.56 27.10
CA GLY A 108 -6.43 20.25 27.18
C GLY A 108 -7.15 19.80 25.91
N TYR A 109 -7.12 20.59 24.83
CA TYR A 109 -7.71 20.22 23.54
C TYR A 109 -6.70 19.50 22.65
N SER A 110 -7.17 18.57 21.82
CA SER A 110 -6.33 17.94 20.80
C SER A 110 -5.88 18.99 19.79
N SER A 111 -4.57 19.14 19.60
CA SER A 111 -4.01 20.06 18.61
C SER A 111 -3.74 19.38 17.28
N GLU A 112 -3.53 18.05 17.29
CA GLU A 112 -3.24 17.27 16.09
C GLU A 112 -4.02 15.96 16.07
N THR A 113 -4.54 15.62 14.90
CA THR A 113 -5.22 14.35 14.64
C THR A 113 -4.53 13.63 13.50
N LYS A 114 -4.28 12.33 13.67
CA LYS A 114 -3.78 11.43 12.64
C LYS A 114 -4.94 10.64 12.04
N LEU A 115 -5.18 10.82 10.74
CA LEU A 115 -6.08 9.98 9.96
C LEU A 115 -5.25 8.90 9.26
N THR A 116 -5.64 7.64 9.45
CA THR A 116 -5.03 6.48 8.78
C THR A 116 -6.08 5.78 7.94
N ILE A 117 -5.78 5.56 6.67
CA ILE A 117 -6.60 4.77 5.74
C ILE A 117 -5.85 3.50 5.42
N THR A 118 -6.55 2.36 5.45
CA THR A 118 -6.01 1.05 5.16
C THR A 118 -6.82 0.41 4.04
N VAL A 119 -6.13 -0.13 3.04
CA VAL A 119 -6.72 -0.82 1.90
C VAL A 119 -6.11 -2.21 1.78
N ASN A 120 -6.93 -3.20 1.48
CA ASN A 120 -6.46 -4.52 1.04
C ASN A 120 -6.55 -4.57 -0.48
N VAL A 121 -5.46 -4.91 -1.14
CA VAL A 121 -5.33 -4.93 -2.60
C VAL A 121 -5.02 -6.34 -3.05
N ARG A 122 -5.79 -6.85 -4.00
CA ARG A 122 -5.50 -8.07 -4.73
C ARG A 122 -5.13 -7.73 -6.17
N PHE A 123 -3.97 -8.18 -6.58
CA PHE A 123 -3.43 -8.04 -7.93
C PHE A 123 -3.30 -9.39 -8.59
N VAL A 124 -3.78 -9.51 -9.81
CA VAL A 124 -3.68 -10.72 -10.62
C VAL A 124 -3.07 -10.36 -11.97
N ASN A 125 -2.00 -11.05 -12.33
CA ASN A 125 -1.40 -10.98 -13.66
C ASN A 125 -1.77 -12.24 -14.45
N ASN A 126 -2.76 -12.13 -15.34
CA ASN A 126 -3.24 -13.24 -16.17
C ASN A 126 -2.20 -13.74 -17.19
N THR A 127 -1.13 -12.97 -17.42
CA THR A 127 -0.01 -13.39 -18.28
C THR A 127 1.11 -14.09 -17.51
N ASN A 128 1.17 -13.90 -16.18
CA ASN A 128 2.17 -14.52 -15.31
C ASN A 128 1.69 -14.56 -13.85
N HIS A 129 1.00 -15.61 -13.46
CA HIS A 129 0.47 -15.77 -12.10
C HIS A 129 1.53 -15.82 -10.98
N ALA A 130 2.81 -15.95 -11.31
CA ALA A 130 3.88 -15.86 -10.31
C ALA A 130 4.05 -14.43 -9.74
N GLU A 131 3.42 -13.44 -10.36
CA GLU A 131 3.40 -12.05 -9.93
C GLU A 131 2.14 -11.67 -9.14
N ASP A 132 1.20 -12.59 -8.99
CA ASP A 132 -0.02 -12.36 -8.22
C ASP A 132 0.32 -12.08 -6.75
N PHE A 133 -0.38 -11.14 -6.15
CA PHE A 133 -0.27 -10.88 -4.72
C PHE A 133 -1.58 -10.36 -4.13
N GLU A 134 -1.71 -10.55 -2.83
CA GLU A 134 -2.69 -9.86 -2.00
C GLU A 134 -1.95 -9.22 -0.84
N GLN A 135 -2.13 -7.91 -0.68
CA GLN A 135 -1.38 -7.14 0.32
C GLN A 135 -2.22 -5.99 0.86
N GLN A 136 -2.01 -5.73 2.15
CA GLN A 136 -2.57 -4.58 2.82
C GLN A 136 -1.60 -3.39 2.74
N PHE A 137 -2.15 -2.23 2.40
CA PHE A 137 -1.44 -0.95 2.38
C PHE A 137 -2.11 0.01 3.35
N SER A 138 -1.31 0.84 4.00
CA SER A 138 -1.80 1.89 4.90
C SER A 138 -1.09 3.19 4.62
N ALA A 139 -1.87 4.27 4.52
CA ALA A 139 -1.36 5.63 4.43
C ALA A 139 -1.95 6.47 5.57
N PHE A 140 -1.22 7.47 6.01
CA PHE A 140 -1.71 8.38 7.04
C PHE A 140 -1.39 9.84 6.73
N ARG A 141 -2.21 10.72 7.29
CA ARG A 141 -2.00 12.17 7.31
C ARG A 141 -2.25 12.71 8.71
N THR A 142 -1.36 13.57 9.18
CA THR A 142 -1.58 14.36 10.39
C THR A 142 -2.10 15.73 9.99
N TYR A 143 -3.10 16.22 10.69
CA TYR A 143 -3.71 17.53 10.45
C TYR A 143 -4.08 18.20 11.77
N ASP A 144 -4.17 19.53 11.75
CA ASP A 144 -4.64 20.32 12.88
C ASP A 144 -6.12 20.00 13.13
N SER A 145 -6.48 19.72 14.38
CA SER A 145 -7.85 19.35 14.77
C SER A 145 -8.89 20.44 14.52
N SER A 146 -8.44 21.69 14.29
CA SER A 146 -9.30 22.80 13.89
C SER A 146 -9.64 22.79 12.39
N GLN A 147 -8.91 22.04 11.56
CA GLN A 147 -9.19 21.92 10.13
C GLN A 147 -10.41 21.05 9.87
N LEU A 148 -11.17 21.41 8.82
CA LEU A 148 -12.28 20.58 8.37
C LEU A 148 -11.74 19.24 7.85
N LEU A 149 -12.24 18.16 8.43
CA LEU A 149 -11.88 16.78 8.06
C LEU A 149 -12.03 16.52 6.54
N THR A 150 -13.02 17.12 5.89
CA THR A 150 -13.27 17.01 4.46
C THR A 150 -12.10 17.50 3.60
N ALA A 151 -11.41 18.58 4.01
CA ALA A 151 -10.26 19.10 3.28
C ALA A 151 -9.07 18.13 3.36
N VAL A 152 -8.86 17.49 4.52
CA VAL A 152 -7.80 16.52 4.74
C VAL A 152 -8.03 15.22 3.98
N GLN A 153 -9.28 14.78 3.89
CA GLN A 153 -9.67 13.56 3.17
C GLN A 153 -9.39 13.67 1.67
N ASP A 154 -9.61 14.85 1.09
CA ASP A 154 -9.30 15.13 -0.31
C ASP A 154 -7.78 15.09 -0.60
N GLU A 155 -6.95 15.48 0.37
CA GLU A 155 -5.50 15.40 0.23
C GLU A 155 -4.96 13.97 0.32
N ILE A 156 -5.53 13.14 1.19
CA ILE A 156 -5.10 11.74 1.33
C ILE A 156 -5.42 10.94 0.06
N GLY A 157 -6.52 11.23 -0.60
CA GLY A 157 -6.87 10.61 -1.88
C GLY A 157 -5.90 10.95 -3.02
N ARG A 158 -5.11 12.02 -2.87
CA ARG A 158 -4.10 12.44 -3.87
C ARG A 158 -2.67 12.03 -3.53
N ALA A 159 -2.44 11.54 -2.32
CA ALA A 159 -1.10 11.18 -1.87
C ALA A 159 -0.70 9.83 -2.46
N HIS A 160 0.05 9.94 -3.57
CA HIS A 160 0.89 8.95 -4.28
C HIS A 160 0.39 8.31 -5.52
#